data_13d6b0dddfda90c4e450bfc9956d51c7
#
_entry.id   13d6b0dddfda90c4e450bfc9956d51c7
#
_cell.length_a   1.000
_cell.length_b   1.000
_cell.length_c   1.000
_cell.angle_alpha   90.00
_cell.angle_beta   90.00
_cell.angle_gamma   90.00
#
_symmetry.space_group_name_H-M   'P 1'
#
loop_
_entity.id
_entity.type
_entity.pdbx_description
1 polymer ?
#
loop_
_entity_poly.entity_id
_entity_poly.type
_entity_poly.pdbx_seq_one_letter_code
_entity_poly.pdbx_strand_id
1 'polypeptide(L)'
;MPQVGTLTWIGIRGKKKSTLETQTTVQALEGKGLEGDHYKGKSGKRSVTLIQQGHLNNVGEILGKKISPQDTRRNLVVEGINLIALIDQEFSIGKEVILKGTGHCHPCSRMETNLGPGGYNVMRGHGGLTARILRGGTIKIGDKIQLIPSKA
;
A
#
# COMPACT_ATOMS: atom_id res chain seq x y z
N MET A 1 -10.72 -11.79 -16.80
CA MET A 1 -9.59 -11.07 -17.36
C MET A 1 -8.63 -10.70 -16.25
N PRO A 2 -7.34 -11.06 -16.35
CA PRO A 2 -6.39 -10.72 -15.32
C PRO A 2 -6.21 -9.21 -15.26
N GLN A 3 -6.29 -8.66 -14.06
CA GLN A 3 -6.00 -7.25 -13.83
C GLN A 3 -4.50 -7.10 -13.62
N VAL A 4 -3.89 -6.18 -14.35
CA VAL A 4 -2.48 -5.83 -14.19
C VAL A 4 -2.40 -4.35 -13.91
N GLY A 5 -1.86 -4.01 -12.76
CA GLY A 5 -1.65 -2.62 -12.38
C GLY A 5 -0.18 -2.24 -12.46
N THR A 6 0.09 -0.99 -12.10
CA THR A 6 1.44 -0.44 -12.11
C THR A 6 1.72 0.23 -10.77
N LEU A 7 2.91 -0.03 -10.21
CA LEU A 7 3.38 0.64 -9.00
C LEU A 7 3.87 2.03 -9.38
N THR A 8 3.29 3.07 -8.78
CA THR A 8 3.58 4.46 -9.16
C THR A 8 4.33 5.26 -8.09
N TRP A 9 4.31 4.80 -6.84
CA TRP A 9 4.98 5.52 -5.76
C TRP A 9 5.34 4.56 -4.62
N ILE A 10 6.50 4.79 -4.00
CA ILE A 10 6.98 4.02 -2.85
C ILE A 10 7.34 4.99 -1.73
N GLY A 11 6.85 4.72 -0.52
CA GLY A 11 7.22 5.50 0.66
C GLY A 11 7.57 4.59 1.83
N ILE A 12 8.63 4.93 2.53
CA ILE A 12 9.04 4.26 3.75
C ILE A 12 9.20 5.26 4.88
N ARG A 13 9.06 4.78 6.10
CA ARG A 13 9.16 5.59 7.30
C ARG A 13 10.20 4.96 8.22
N GLY A 14 11.37 5.60 8.32
CA GLY A 14 12.48 5.06 9.09
C GLY A 14 12.30 5.09 10.60
N LYS A 15 11.45 6.01 11.09
CA LYS A 15 11.17 6.14 12.53
C LYS A 15 9.67 6.20 12.76
N LYS A 16 9.23 5.70 13.91
CA LYS A 16 7.84 5.82 14.32
C LYS A 16 7.41 7.29 14.28
N LYS A 17 6.26 7.56 13.66
CA LYS A 17 5.66 8.91 13.52
C LYS A 17 6.42 9.85 12.59
N SER A 18 7.49 9.41 11.94
CA SER A 18 8.17 10.26 10.94
C SER A 18 7.34 10.34 9.65
N THR A 19 7.64 11.36 8.83
CA THR A 19 7.06 11.48 7.49
C THR A 19 7.62 10.39 6.59
N LEU A 20 6.80 9.88 5.66
CA LEU A 20 7.23 8.89 4.68
C LEU A 20 8.24 9.51 3.71
N GLU A 21 9.36 8.83 3.50
CA GLU A 21 10.36 9.22 2.52
C GLU A 21 10.08 8.50 1.20
N THR A 22 10.06 9.25 0.11
CA THR A 22 9.84 8.70 -1.23
C THR A 22 11.07 7.95 -1.70
N GLN A 23 10.86 6.74 -2.24
CA GLN A 23 11.90 5.89 -2.80
C GLN A 23 11.59 5.58 -4.25
N THR A 24 12.62 5.34 -5.06
CA THR A 24 12.44 4.83 -6.43
C THR A 24 12.51 3.30 -6.47
N THR A 25 13.20 2.72 -5.49
CA THR A 25 13.35 1.28 -5.35
C THR A 25 13.45 0.94 -3.85
N VAL A 26 13.04 -0.26 -3.49
CA VAL A 26 13.11 -0.75 -2.11
C VAL A 26 13.22 -2.26 -2.10
N GLN A 27 13.83 -2.83 -1.06
CA GLN A 27 13.86 -4.28 -0.86
C GLN A 27 12.69 -4.71 0.00
N ALA A 28 11.95 -5.71 -0.47
CA ALA A 28 10.91 -6.36 0.31
C ALA A 28 11.54 -7.54 1.04
N LEU A 29 11.30 -7.64 2.35
CA LEU A 29 11.90 -8.66 3.22
C LEU A 29 10.83 -9.66 3.62
N GLU A 30 11.03 -10.93 3.27
CA GLU A 30 10.09 -12.00 3.56
C GLU A 30 9.68 -12.01 5.03
N GLY A 31 8.37 -12.00 5.28
CA GLY A 31 7.82 -12.05 6.63
C GLY A 31 8.03 -10.80 7.48
N LYS A 32 8.71 -9.78 6.95
CA LYS A 32 9.06 -8.58 7.71
C LYS A 32 8.35 -7.34 7.17
N GLY A 33 8.81 -6.79 6.05
CA GLY A 33 8.28 -5.55 5.49
C GLY A 33 9.28 -4.98 4.50
N LEU A 34 9.13 -3.69 4.19
CA LEU A 34 10.07 -2.99 3.32
C LEU A 34 11.30 -2.59 4.12
N GLU A 35 12.48 -2.82 3.56
CA GLU A 35 13.74 -2.45 4.21
C GLU A 35 13.77 -0.95 4.49
N GLY A 36 14.10 -0.60 5.72
CA GLY A 36 14.14 0.80 6.16
C GLY A 36 12.80 1.33 6.69
N ASP A 37 11.71 0.62 6.50
CA ASP A 37 10.41 1.03 7.00
C ASP A 37 10.22 0.62 8.46
N HIS A 38 9.53 1.46 9.23
CA HIS A 38 9.26 1.22 10.64
C HIS A 38 8.03 0.35 10.81
N TYR A 39 8.21 -0.97 10.73
CA TYR A 39 7.16 -1.94 11.01
C TYR A 39 7.65 -2.89 12.10
N LYS A 40 6.87 -3.02 13.18
CA LYS A 40 7.22 -3.88 14.32
C LYS A 40 6.20 -4.98 14.59
N GLY A 41 5.29 -5.24 13.66
CA GLY A 41 4.29 -6.29 13.85
C GLY A 41 4.94 -7.67 13.83
N LYS A 42 4.48 -8.56 14.73
CA LYS A 42 5.04 -9.91 14.83
C LYS A 42 4.45 -10.89 13.82
N SER A 43 3.20 -10.66 13.40
CA SER A 43 2.49 -11.58 12.51
C SER A 43 2.86 -11.44 11.04
N GLY A 44 3.45 -10.31 10.65
CA GLY A 44 3.73 -9.99 9.25
C GLY A 44 2.49 -9.61 8.43
N LYS A 45 1.29 -9.69 8.98
CA LYS A 45 0.03 -9.47 8.24
C LYS A 45 -0.11 -8.07 7.68
N ARG A 46 0.50 -7.08 8.31
CA ARG A 46 0.44 -5.69 7.91
C ARG A 46 1.82 -5.15 7.53
N SER A 47 2.66 -6.02 7.00
CA SER A 47 4.04 -5.68 6.64
C SER A 47 4.12 -4.56 5.61
N VAL A 48 3.17 -4.52 4.69
CA VAL A 48 3.11 -3.54 3.61
C VAL A 48 1.68 -3.05 3.48
N THR A 49 1.53 -1.76 3.23
CA THR A 49 0.22 -1.15 2.97
C THR A 49 0.22 -0.58 1.55
N LEU A 50 -0.89 -0.79 0.84
CA LEU A 50 -1.06 -0.34 -0.55
C LEU A 50 -2.34 0.47 -0.66
N ILE A 51 -2.33 1.48 -1.54
CA ILE A 51 -3.52 2.28 -1.83
C ILE A 51 -3.58 2.57 -3.33
N GLN A 52 -4.79 2.66 -3.88
CA GLN A 52 -4.99 3.01 -5.28
C GLN A 52 -4.93 4.51 -5.48
N GLN A 53 -4.27 4.95 -6.56
CA GLN A 53 -4.23 6.37 -6.91
C GLN A 53 -5.64 6.94 -7.08
N GLY A 54 -6.55 6.15 -7.66
CA GLY A 54 -7.95 6.57 -7.80
C GLY A 54 -8.63 6.85 -6.47
N HIS A 55 -8.30 6.12 -5.40
CA HIS A 55 -8.83 6.38 -4.07
C HIS A 55 -8.26 7.68 -3.47
N LEU A 56 -6.98 7.96 -3.71
CA LEU A 56 -6.40 9.24 -3.31
C LEU A 56 -7.10 10.41 -4.03
N ASN A 57 -7.40 10.23 -5.30
CA ASN A 57 -8.12 11.24 -6.08
C ASN A 57 -9.53 11.46 -5.54
N ASN A 58 -10.24 10.38 -5.20
CA ASN A 58 -11.58 10.46 -4.61
C ASN A 58 -11.58 11.19 -3.27
N VAL A 59 -10.61 10.86 -2.41
CA VAL A 59 -10.44 11.52 -1.11
C VAL A 59 -10.21 13.02 -1.31
N GLY A 60 -9.33 13.37 -2.25
CA GLY A 60 -9.06 14.77 -2.58
C GLY A 60 -10.27 15.52 -3.10
N GLU A 61 -11.07 14.86 -3.94
CA GLU A 61 -12.31 15.44 -4.45
C GLU A 61 -13.29 15.76 -3.32
N ILE A 62 -13.49 14.83 -2.40
CA ILE A 62 -14.39 15.02 -1.27
C ILE A 62 -13.90 16.13 -0.33
N LEU A 63 -12.60 16.19 -0.06
CA LEU A 63 -12.03 17.20 0.83
C LEU A 63 -11.74 18.53 0.15
N GLY A 64 -11.87 18.60 -1.19
CA GLY A 64 -11.62 19.81 -1.96
C GLY A 64 -10.15 20.20 -2.05
N LYS A 65 -9.24 19.25 -2.01
CA LYS A 65 -7.80 19.52 -2.12
C LYS A 65 -7.05 18.33 -2.70
N LYS A 66 -5.82 18.56 -3.15
CA LYS A 66 -4.94 17.47 -3.62
C LYS A 66 -4.36 16.72 -2.42
N ILE A 67 -4.44 15.40 -2.45
CA ILE A 67 -3.91 14.54 -1.39
C ILE A 67 -2.58 13.95 -1.86
N SER A 68 -1.54 14.14 -1.06
CA SER A 68 -0.24 13.54 -1.29
C SER A 68 -0.21 12.13 -0.71
N PRO A 69 0.48 11.17 -1.35
CA PRO A 69 0.61 9.82 -0.78
C PRO A 69 1.15 9.79 0.65
N GLN A 70 2.08 10.69 0.99
CA GLN A 70 2.64 10.77 2.33
C GLN A 70 1.57 11.02 3.39
N ASP A 71 0.54 11.76 3.06
CA ASP A 71 -0.52 12.14 4.00
C ASP A 71 -1.34 10.93 4.45
N THR A 72 -1.44 9.89 3.64
CA THR A 72 -2.21 8.69 3.95
C THR A 72 -1.39 7.63 4.67
N ARG A 73 -0.08 7.80 4.74
CA ARG A 73 0.85 6.91 5.44
C ARG A 73 0.87 5.48 4.89
N ARG A 74 0.54 5.32 3.62
CA ARG A 74 0.62 4.03 2.93
C ARG A 74 1.99 3.90 2.25
N ASN A 75 2.48 2.65 2.12
CA ASN A 75 3.81 2.39 1.55
C ASN A 75 3.82 2.45 0.03
N LEU A 76 2.82 1.91 -0.62
CA LEU A 76 2.80 1.73 -2.06
C LEU A 76 1.53 2.31 -2.65
N VAL A 77 1.69 3.09 -3.73
CA VAL A 77 0.56 3.58 -4.53
C VAL A 77 0.56 2.85 -5.85
N VAL A 78 -0.59 2.35 -6.26
CA VAL A 78 -0.75 1.59 -7.50
C VAL A 78 -1.89 2.14 -8.34
N GLU A 79 -1.85 1.84 -9.64
CA GLU A 79 -2.89 2.20 -10.59
C GLU A 79 -3.32 0.96 -11.39
N GLY A 80 -4.55 0.96 -11.86
CA GLY A 80 -5.01 -0.03 -12.86
C GLY A 80 -5.40 -1.38 -12.29
N ILE A 81 -5.52 -1.53 -10.97
CA ILE A 81 -5.92 -2.78 -10.34
C ILE A 81 -6.83 -2.49 -9.15
N ASN A 82 -7.81 -3.37 -8.94
CA ASN A 82 -8.68 -3.29 -7.77
C ASN A 82 -8.02 -4.02 -6.59
N LEU A 83 -7.43 -3.27 -5.67
CA LEU A 83 -6.71 -3.85 -4.53
C LEU A 83 -7.56 -4.72 -3.63
N ILE A 84 -8.84 -4.36 -3.43
CA ILE A 84 -9.73 -5.11 -2.54
C ILE A 84 -9.93 -6.54 -3.04
N ALA A 85 -9.87 -6.75 -4.35
CA ALA A 85 -9.97 -8.08 -4.94
C ALA A 85 -8.77 -8.98 -4.60
N LEU A 86 -7.69 -8.40 -4.05
CA LEU A 86 -6.49 -9.15 -3.67
C LEU A 86 -6.52 -9.64 -2.22
N ILE A 87 -7.57 -9.34 -1.46
CA ILE A 87 -7.70 -9.86 -0.09
C ILE A 87 -7.76 -11.39 -0.15
N ASP A 88 -6.93 -12.04 0.67
CA ASP A 88 -6.76 -13.49 0.73
C ASP A 88 -6.21 -14.11 -0.56
N GLN A 89 -5.71 -13.28 -1.48
CA GLN A 89 -5.12 -13.73 -2.74
C GLN A 89 -3.63 -13.46 -2.75
N GLU A 90 -2.88 -14.27 -3.50
CA GLU A 90 -1.47 -14.01 -3.76
C GLU A 90 -1.34 -13.14 -5.00
N PHE A 91 -0.40 -12.22 -4.96
CA PHE A 91 -0.11 -11.34 -6.09
C PHE A 91 1.39 -11.03 -6.15
N SER A 92 1.86 -10.66 -7.33
CA SER A 92 3.27 -10.32 -7.54
C SER A 92 3.42 -8.82 -7.75
N ILE A 93 4.59 -8.31 -7.35
CA ILE A 93 5.04 -6.97 -7.71
C ILE A 93 6.42 -7.14 -8.35
N GLY A 94 6.54 -6.76 -9.63
CA GLY A 94 7.77 -6.98 -10.37
C GLY A 94 7.98 -8.46 -10.68
N LYS A 95 9.24 -8.87 -10.77
CA LYS A 95 9.61 -10.23 -11.18
C LYS A 95 9.80 -11.18 -10.01
N GLU A 96 10.10 -10.68 -8.82
CA GLU A 96 10.57 -11.50 -7.70
C GLU A 96 9.61 -11.56 -6.53
N VAL A 97 8.94 -10.46 -6.23
CA VAL A 97 8.23 -10.30 -4.97
C VAL A 97 6.83 -10.86 -5.06
N ILE A 98 6.47 -11.71 -4.08
CA ILE A 98 5.14 -12.29 -3.96
C ILE A 98 4.58 -11.89 -2.60
N LEU A 99 3.34 -11.40 -2.62
CA LEU A 99 2.63 -10.96 -1.43
C LEU A 99 1.28 -11.68 -1.33
N LYS A 100 0.70 -11.63 -0.15
CA LYS A 100 -0.67 -12.07 0.07
C LYS A 100 -1.44 -10.92 0.71
N GLY A 101 -2.58 -10.56 0.13
CA GLY A 101 -3.47 -9.58 0.72
C GLY A 101 -4.06 -10.14 2.01
N THR A 102 -4.00 -9.36 3.10
CA THR A 102 -4.43 -9.82 4.42
C THR A 102 -5.70 -9.14 4.91
N GLY A 103 -6.08 -8.02 4.30
CA GLY A 103 -7.31 -7.34 4.68
C GLY A 103 -7.33 -5.89 4.25
N HIS A 104 -8.39 -5.19 4.62
CA HIS A 104 -8.51 -3.76 4.40
C HIS A 104 -7.52 -3.00 5.29
N CYS A 105 -6.89 -1.97 4.75
CA CYS A 105 -6.10 -1.05 5.55
C CYS A 105 -7.03 0.06 6.04
N HIS A 106 -7.51 -0.07 7.27
CA HIS A 106 -8.46 0.89 7.84
C HIS A 106 -7.76 2.22 8.18
N PRO A 107 -8.47 3.35 8.09
CA PRO A 107 -7.89 4.62 8.51
C PRO A 107 -7.64 4.63 10.02
N CYS A 108 -6.62 5.39 10.43
CA CYS A 108 -6.34 5.62 11.84
C CYS A 108 -6.60 7.09 12.19
N SER A 109 -6.53 7.42 13.49
CA SER A 109 -6.76 8.80 13.96
C SER A 109 -5.85 9.83 13.30
N ARG A 110 -4.67 9.41 12.80
CA ARG A 110 -3.74 10.29 12.11
C ARG A 110 -4.29 10.83 10.79
N MET A 111 -5.27 10.16 10.19
CA MET A 111 -5.90 10.66 8.97
C MET A 111 -6.60 11.99 9.22
N GLU A 112 -7.22 12.16 10.39
CA GLU A 112 -7.82 13.43 10.75
C GLU A 112 -6.78 14.54 10.88
N THR A 113 -5.64 14.23 11.49
CA THR A 113 -4.54 15.17 11.64
C THR A 113 -3.89 15.53 10.31
N ASN A 114 -3.57 14.51 9.50
CA ASN A 114 -2.82 14.70 8.26
C ASN A 114 -3.66 15.32 7.15
N LEU A 115 -4.92 14.95 7.05
CA LEU A 115 -5.80 15.41 5.98
C LEU A 115 -6.68 16.59 6.37
N GLY A 116 -6.76 16.88 7.67
CA GLY A 116 -7.63 17.94 8.18
C GLY A 116 -9.02 17.41 8.54
N PRO A 117 -9.95 18.31 8.91
CA PRO A 117 -11.29 17.92 9.33
C PRO A 117 -11.98 17.04 8.29
N GLY A 118 -12.53 15.91 8.74
CA GLY A 118 -13.19 14.93 7.87
C GLY A 118 -12.27 13.86 7.29
N GLY A 119 -10.96 13.96 7.51
CA GLY A 119 -9.99 13.03 6.91
C GLY A 119 -10.20 11.58 7.32
N TYR A 120 -10.53 11.34 8.58
CA TYR A 120 -10.80 9.98 9.04
C TYR A 120 -12.01 9.37 8.32
N ASN A 121 -13.10 10.10 8.28
CA ASN A 121 -14.33 9.60 7.66
C ASN A 121 -14.19 9.38 6.15
N VAL A 122 -13.53 10.30 5.45
CA VAL A 122 -13.38 10.19 4.00
C VAL A 122 -12.48 9.01 3.61
N MET A 123 -11.54 8.62 4.46
CA MET A 123 -10.67 7.47 4.19
C MET A 123 -11.38 6.13 4.39
N ARG A 124 -12.53 6.10 5.04
CA ARG A 124 -13.27 4.85 5.21
C ARG A 124 -13.69 4.30 3.85
N GLY A 125 -13.31 3.05 3.59
CA GLY A 125 -13.53 2.44 2.28
C GLY A 125 -12.49 2.80 1.24
N HIS A 126 -11.63 3.77 1.51
CA HIS A 126 -10.57 4.22 0.61
C HIS A 126 -9.16 3.93 1.17
N GLY A 127 -9.07 3.21 2.28
CA GLY A 127 -7.82 3.01 2.99
C GLY A 127 -6.83 2.07 2.32
N GLY A 128 -7.27 1.25 1.38
CA GLY A 128 -6.40 0.32 0.67
C GLY A 128 -6.30 -1.05 1.30
N LEU A 129 -5.16 -1.70 1.07
CA LEU A 129 -4.91 -3.10 1.38
C LEU A 129 -3.71 -3.24 2.32
N THR A 130 -3.81 -4.15 3.28
CA THR A 130 -2.64 -4.64 4.01
C THR A 130 -2.18 -5.94 3.38
N ALA A 131 -0.87 -6.21 3.39
CA ALA A 131 -0.31 -7.40 2.78
C ALA A 131 0.87 -7.95 3.57
N ARG A 132 1.09 -9.25 3.41
CA ARG A 132 2.24 -9.98 3.92
C ARG A 132 3.18 -10.29 2.76
N ILE A 133 4.48 -10.16 2.98
CA ILE A 133 5.48 -10.53 1.99
C ILE A 133 5.78 -12.01 2.11
N LEU A 134 5.41 -12.79 1.10
CA LEU A 134 5.68 -14.25 1.07
C LEU A 134 7.04 -14.55 0.46
N ARG A 135 7.48 -13.75 -0.50
CA ARG A 135 8.79 -13.89 -1.13
C ARG A 135 9.38 -12.50 -1.33
N GLY A 136 10.58 -12.29 -0.79
CA GLY A 136 11.26 -11.00 -0.88
C GLY A 136 11.94 -10.75 -2.21
N GLY A 137 12.43 -9.55 -2.39
CA GLY A 137 13.14 -9.12 -3.58
C GLY A 137 13.05 -7.61 -3.75
N THR A 138 13.47 -7.14 -4.91
CA THR A 138 13.46 -5.72 -5.24
C THR A 138 12.14 -5.29 -5.84
N ILE A 139 11.61 -4.19 -5.33
CA ILE A 139 10.44 -3.50 -5.88
C ILE A 139 10.90 -2.13 -6.36
N LYS A 140 10.45 -1.73 -7.55
CA LYS A 140 10.76 -0.40 -8.09
C LYS A 140 9.55 0.23 -8.76
N ILE A 141 9.54 1.55 -8.81
CA ILE A 141 8.49 2.30 -9.50
C ILE A 141 8.43 1.84 -10.96
N GLY A 142 7.23 1.62 -11.45
CA GLY A 142 6.99 1.08 -12.79
C GLY A 142 6.78 -0.42 -12.82
N ASP A 143 7.03 -1.12 -11.71
CA ASP A 143 6.80 -2.57 -11.64
C ASP A 143 5.33 -2.90 -11.82
N LYS A 144 5.08 -4.04 -12.47
CA LYS A 144 3.72 -4.57 -12.63
C LYS A 144 3.27 -5.22 -11.34
N ILE A 145 2.00 -5.00 -11.00
CA ILE A 145 1.34 -5.69 -9.90
C ILE A 145 0.20 -6.52 -10.50
N GLN A 146 0.17 -7.81 -10.22
CA GLN A 146 -0.84 -8.68 -10.80
C GLN A 146 -1.17 -9.87 -9.91
N LEU A 147 -2.42 -10.28 -10.00
CA LEU A 147 -2.92 -11.45 -9.30
C LEU A 147 -2.21 -12.71 -9.79
N ILE A 148 -1.82 -13.58 -8.84
CA ILE A 148 -1.34 -14.91 -9.15
C ILE A 148 -2.54 -15.84 -9.03
N PRO A 149 -2.99 -16.49 -10.11
CA PRO A 149 -4.15 -17.37 -10.04
C PRO A 149 -3.91 -18.52 -9.07
N SER A 150 -4.91 -18.80 -8.23
CA SER A 150 -4.84 -19.96 -7.35
C SER A 150 -4.86 -21.23 -8.19
N LYS A 151 -4.08 -22.22 -7.80
CA LYS A 151 -4.11 -23.52 -8.45
C LYS A 151 -5.38 -24.24 -8.01
N ALA A 152 -6.19 -24.60 -8.99
CA ALA A 152 -7.40 -25.34 -8.75
C ALA A 152 -7.07 -26.79 -8.34
#